data_f10895b5459bf1042d986a192ac06b50
#
_entry.id   f10895b5459bf1042d986a192ac06b50
#
_cell.length_a   1.000
_cell.length_b   1.000
_cell.length_c   1.000
_cell.angle_alpha   90.00
_cell.angle_beta   90.00
_cell.angle_gamma   90.00
#
_symmetry.space_group_name_H-M   'P 1'
#
loop_
_entity.id
_entity.type
_entity.pdbx_description
1 polymer ?
#
loop_
_entity_poly.entity_id
_entity_poly.type
_entity_poly.pdbx_seq_one_letter_code
_entity_poly.pdbx_strand_id
1 'polypeptide(L)'
;HVRSRRQRQMCIRDRAYSGVAATYEHASQSEGLVAAVNKKASNASIVAQLKADQETRMAQMQSLVTKMFSKQGITIGTADDMWKALAGGNFTADADTIAQAKEDISENGYWGVKQTSERIFSFAQALAGDDEEKMTKMKEAFEKGFKEATKTWGKKLPDISQNTRDAVLKKFDDYFAGKNS
;
A
#
# COMPACT_ATOMS: atom_id res chain seq x y z
N HIS A 1 -47.55 -13.46 2.50
CA HIS A 1 -46.22 -13.39 1.90
C HIS A 1 -45.30 -12.49 2.74
N VAL A 2 -44.63 -13.10 3.72
CA VAL A 2 -43.58 -12.44 4.52
C VAL A 2 -42.24 -12.85 3.91
N ARG A 3 -41.67 -12.02 3.07
CA ARG A 3 -40.26 -12.17 2.66
C ARG A 3 -39.37 -11.57 3.72
N SER A 4 -38.54 -12.44 4.31
CA SER A 4 -37.64 -12.22 5.42
C SER A 4 -36.70 -11.02 5.21
N ARG A 5 -36.65 -10.13 6.20
CA ARG A 5 -35.72 -8.98 6.27
C ARG A 5 -34.22 -9.37 6.27
N ARG A 6 -33.92 -10.68 6.43
CA ARG A 6 -32.53 -11.17 6.43
C ARG A 6 -31.84 -11.16 5.06
N GLN A 7 -32.57 -11.23 3.96
CA GLN A 7 -31.99 -11.22 2.61
C GLN A 7 -31.56 -9.84 2.12
N ARG A 8 -32.04 -8.75 2.72
CA ARG A 8 -31.62 -7.39 2.32
C ARG A 8 -30.29 -6.94 2.93
N GLN A 9 -29.85 -7.55 4.03
CA GLN A 9 -28.57 -7.19 4.66
C GLN A 9 -27.37 -7.86 4.00
N MET A 10 -27.55 -8.99 3.31
CA MET A 10 -26.46 -9.68 2.58
C MET A 10 -26.02 -8.91 1.32
N CYS A 11 -26.96 -8.26 0.61
CA CYS A 11 -26.64 -7.55 -0.63
C CYS A 11 -25.88 -6.24 -0.44
N ILE A 12 -25.91 -5.63 0.77
CA ILE A 12 -25.20 -4.36 1.03
C ILE A 12 -23.74 -4.62 1.37
N ARG A 13 -23.42 -5.77 1.95
CA ARG A 13 -22.02 -6.14 2.29
C ARG A 13 -21.21 -6.53 1.06
N ASP A 14 -21.82 -7.25 0.10
CA ASP A 14 -21.16 -7.64 -1.15
C ASP A 14 -20.91 -6.45 -2.08
N ARG A 15 -21.79 -5.43 -2.05
CA ARG A 15 -21.63 -4.24 -2.89
C ARG A 15 -20.50 -3.31 -2.44
N ALA A 16 -20.21 -3.25 -1.13
CA ALA A 16 -19.10 -2.44 -0.61
C ALA A 16 -17.74 -3.09 -0.91
N TYR A 17 -17.67 -4.43 -0.91
CA TYR A 17 -16.43 -5.16 -1.22
C TYR A 17 -16.13 -5.19 -2.73
N SER A 18 -17.15 -5.34 -3.56
CA SER A 18 -17.02 -5.28 -5.04
C SER A 18 -16.59 -3.92 -5.56
N GLY A 19 -16.97 -2.82 -4.89
CA GLY A 19 -16.63 -1.46 -5.31
C GLY A 19 -15.16 -1.12 -5.13
N VAL A 20 -14.50 -1.66 -4.11
CA VAL A 20 -13.07 -1.41 -3.84
C VAL A 20 -12.19 -2.24 -4.76
N ALA A 21 -12.54 -3.49 -5.05
CA ALA A 21 -11.83 -4.33 -6.03
C ALA A 21 -11.97 -3.79 -7.46
N ALA A 22 -13.16 -3.32 -7.86
CA ALA A 22 -13.39 -2.75 -9.19
C ALA A 22 -12.60 -1.45 -9.42
N THR A 23 -12.36 -0.65 -8.37
CA THR A 23 -11.54 0.59 -8.50
C THR A 23 -10.06 0.26 -8.70
N TYR A 24 -9.59 -0.88 -8.16
CA TYR A 24 -8.20 -1.33 -8.34
C TYR A 24 -7.95 -2.00 -9.69
N GLU A 25 -8.88 -2.75 -10.23
CA GLU A 25 -8.77 -3.32 -11.59
C GLU A 25 -8.76 -2.22 -12.67
N HIS A 26 -9.50 -1.13 -12.46
CA HIS A 26 -9.46 0.02 -13.37
C HIS A 26 -8.16 0.84 -13.24
N ALA A 27 -7.51 0.87 -12.08
CA ALA A 27 -6.23 1.56 -11.90
C ALA A 27 -5.07 0.85 -12.64
N SER A 28 -5.15 -0.47 -12.82
CA SER A 28 -4.15 -1.23 -13.58
C SER A 28 -4.32 -1.13 -15.11
N GLN A 29 -5.44 -0.61 -15.61
CA GLN A 29 -5.72 -0.44 -17.04
C GLN A 29 -5.61 1.02 -17.53
N SER A 30 -5.32 1.99 -16.67
CA SER A 30 -5.50 3.38 -17.08
C SER A 30 -4.20 4.17 -17.22
N GLU A 31 -3.56 4.10 -18.36
CA GLU A 31 -2.84 5.25 -18.92
C GLU A 31 -3.76 6.49 -19.07
N GLY A 32 -5.08 6.30 -19.03
CA GLY A 32 -6.10 7.36 -19.10
C GLY A 32 -6.46 8.05 -17.77
N LEU A 33 -6.16 7.47 -16.61
CA LEU A 33 -6.49 8.09 -15.31
C LEU A 33 -5.55 9.22 -14.92
N VAL A 34 -4.33 9.26 -15.46
CA VAL A 34 -3.38 10.36 -15.22
C VAL A 34 -3.93 11.67 -15.78
N ALA A 35 -4.68 11.63 -16.87
CA ALA A 35 -5.29 12.83 -17.48
C ALA A 35 -6.54 13.34 -16.70
N ALA A 36 -7.21 12.51 -15.91
CA ALA A 36 -8.40 12.86 -15.14
C ALA A 36 -8.11 13.43 -13.75
N VAL A 37 -6.87 13.32 -13.26
CA VAL A 37 -6.44 13.71 -11.90
C VAL A 37 -6.29 15.24 -11.73
N ASN A 38 -6.44 16.05 -12.78
CA ASN A 38 -6.17 17.50 -12.80
C ASN A 38 -7.26 18.39 -12.17
N LYS A 39 -8.25 17.86 -11.43
CA LYS A 39 -9.19 18.68 -10.69
C LYS A 39 -8.92 18.58 -9.18
N LYS A 40 -8.64 19.72 -8.53
CA LYS A 40 -8.34 19.82 -7.09
C LYS A 40 -9.27 19.00 -6.17
N ALA A 41 -10.56 18.91 -6.49
CA ALA A 41 -11.54 18.11 -5.75
C ALA A 41 -11.33 16.59 -5.93
N SER A 42 -10.88 16.16 -7.11
CA SER A 42 -10.55 14.78 -7.43
C SER A 42 -9.31 14.33 -6.66
N ASN A 43 -8.29 15.18 -6.56
CA ASN A 43 -7.04 14.85 -5.84
C ASN A 43 -7.26 14.65 -4.33
N ALA A 44 -8.07 15.48 -3.69
CA ALA A 44 -8.40 15.32 -2.28
C ALA A 44 -9.14 14.00 -2.00
N SER A 45 -10.04 13.60 -2.88
CA SER A 45 -10.75 12.32 -2.79
C SER A 45 -9.80 11.14 -2.97
N ILE A 46 -8.89 11.20 -3.94
CA ILE A 46 -7.88 10.15 -4.18
C ILE A 46 -6.96 10.01 -2.96
N VAL A 47 -6.49 11.11 -2.39
CA VAL A 47 -5.66 11.11 -1.17
C VAL A 47 -6.39 10.46 -0.01
N ALA A 48 -7.66 10.82 0.22
CA ALA A 48 -8.46 10.24 1.29
C ALA A 48 -8.67 8.72 1.11
N GLN A 49 -8.97 8.29 -0.11
CA GLN A 49 -9.15 6.88 -0.45
C GLN A 49 -7.86 6.07 -0.24
N LEU A 50 -6.73 6.55 -0.75
CA LEU A 50 -5.43 5.87 -0.61
C LEU A 50 -4.99 5.77 0.85
N LYS A 51 -5.25 6.81 1.66
CA LYS A 51 -4.99 6.76 3.11
C LYS A 51 -5.85 5.74 3.82
N ALA A 52 -7.15 5.74 3.58
CA ALA A 52 -8.09 4.81 4.22
C ALA A 52 -7.77 3.35 3.84
N ASP A 53 -7.44 3.09 2.58
CA ASP A 53 -7.02 1.76 2.13
C ASP A 53 -5.71 1.34 2.79
N GLN A 54 -4.71 2.21 2.83
CA GLN A 54 -3.43 1.94 3.49
C GLN A 54 -3.62 1.64 4.98
N GLU A 55 -4.42 2.43 5.70
CA GLU A 55 -4.72 2.22 7.12
C GLU A 55 -5.38 0.85 7.34
N THR A 56 -6.37 0.51 6.52
CA THR A 56 -7.07 -0.77 6.58
C THR A 56 -6.11 -1.95 6.35
N ARG A 57 -5.28 -1.88 5.32
CA ARG A 57 -4.31 -2.93 4.97
C ARG A 57 -3.21 -3.06 6.00
N MET A 58 -2.74 -1.94 6.54
CA MET A 58 -1.76 -1.93 7.62
C MET A 58 -2.31 -2.59 8.89
N ALA A 59 -3.55 -2.27 9.28
CA ALA A 59 -4.21 -2.88 10.43
C ALA A 59 -4.41 -4.39 10.25
N GLN A 60 -4.79 -4.85 9.05
CA GLN A 60 -4.90 -6.27 8.72
C GLN A 60 -3.56 -6.99 8.86
N MET A 61 -2.49 -6.42 8.31
CA MET A 61 -1.14 -6.98 8.41
C MET A 61 -0.67 -7.03 9.86
N GLN A 62 -0.84 -5.96 10.63
CA GLN A 62 -0.48 -5.92 12.05
C GLN A 62 -1.26 -6.96 12.86
N SER A 63 -2.55 -7.14 12.59
CA SER A 63 -3.39 -8.16 13.24
C SER A 63 -2.88 -9.57 12.93
N LEU A 64 -2.55 -9.86 11.68
CA LEU A 64 -2.00 -11.15 11.25
C LEU A 64 -0.68 -11.45 11.97
N VAL A 65 0.24 -10.50 11.94
CA VAL A 65 1.56 -10.63 12.56
C VAL A 65 1.45 -10.77 14.09
N THR A 66 0.61 -9.96 14.73
CA THR A 66 0.38 -10.06 16.19
C THR A 66 -0.19 -11.43 16.57
N LYS A 67 -1.15 -11.96 15.82
CA LYS A 67 -1.71 -13.30 16.06
C LYS A 67 -0.66 -14.39 15.87
N MET A 68 0.19 -14.28 14.86
CA MET A 68 1.29 -15.21 14.59
C MET A 68 2.27 -15.23 15.77
N PHE A 69 2.70 -14.08 16.26
CA PHE A 69 3.61 -13.97 17.40
C PHE A 69 2.97 -14.44 18.72
N SER A 70 1.70 -14.08 18.97
CA SER A 70 0.97 -14.52 20.17
C SER A 70 0.87 -16.03 20.28
N LYS A 71 0.66 -16.75 19.16
CA LYS A 71 0.66 -18.22 19.12
C LYS A 71 1.99 -18.83 19.54
N GLN A 72 3.08 -18.08 19.47
CA GLN A 72 4.44 -18.50 19.82
C GLN A 72 4.89 -17.95 21.18
N GLY A 73 3.98 -17.34 21.95
CA GLY A 73 4.28 -16.74 23.25
C GLY A 73 5.09 -15.44 23.18
N ILE A 74 5.20 -14.84 21.99
CA ILE A 74 5.91 -13.58 21.79
C ILE A 74 4.89 -12.43 21.91
N THR A 75 5.11 -11.54 22.89
CA THR A 75 4.28 -10.35 23.10
C THR A 75 4.87 -9.17 22.34
N ILE A 76 4.05 -8.53 21.51
CA ILE A 76 4.41 -7.31 20.79
C ILE A 76 3.75 -6.13 21.48
N GLY A 77 4.55 -5.20 22.01
CA GLY A 77 4.07 -4.01 22.73
C GLY A 77 3.83 -2.82 21.79
N THR A 78 4.70 -2.62 20.82
CA THR A 78 4.64 -1.49 19.89
C THR A 78 4.84 -1.94 18.44
N ALA A 79 4.52 -1.06 17.48
CA ALA A 79 4.80 -1.31 16.06
C ALA A 79 6.31 -1.49 15.80
N ASP A 80 7.16 -0.74 16.49
CA ASP A 80 8.62 -0.86 16.37
C ASP A 80 9.13 -2.22 16.89
N ASP A 81 8.54 -2.74 17.98
CA ASP A 81 8.86 -4.07 18.49
C ASP A 81 8.47 -5.15 17.48
N MET A 82 7.34 -4.99 16.81
CA MET A 82 6.88 -5.88 15.76
C MET A 82 7.90 -5.92 14.60
N TRP A 83 8.35 -4.77 14.13
CA TRP A 83 9.32 -4.69 13.04
C TRP A 83 10.67 -5.28 13.41
N LYS A 84 11.15 -5.04 14.64
CA LYS A 84 12.38 -5.64 15.17
C LYS A 84 12.27 -7.16 15.30
N ALA A 85 11.14 -7.67 15.79
CA ALA A 85 10.89 -9.11 15.90
C ALA A 85 10.87 -9.79 14.52
N LEU A 86 10.20 -9.20 13.54
CA LEU A 86 10.22 -9.66 12.15
C LEU A 86 11.63 -9.63 11.54
N ALA A 87 12.37 -8.54 11.77
CA ALA A 87 13.74 -8.41 11.31
C ALA A 87 14.67 -9.45 11.97
N GLY A 88 14.42 -9.81 13.22
CA GLY A 88 15.16 -10.84 13.93
C GLY A 88 15.02 -12.24 13.33
N GLY A 89 13.88 -12.53 12.70
CA GLY A 89 13.62 -13.81 12.03
C GLY A 89 13.39 -15.01 12.96
N ASN A 90 13.30 -14.78 14.27
CA ASN A 90 13.08 -15.82 15.27
C ASN A 90 11.59 -16.10 15.48
N PHE A 91 10.92 -16.51 14.42
CA PHE A 91 9.50 -16.87 14.44
C PHE A 91 9.23 -17.97 13.42
N THR A 92 8.09 -18.64 13.59
CA THR A 92 7.57 -19.60 12.63
C THR A 92 6.24 -19.08 12.06
N ALA A 93 5.94 -19.42 10.83
CA ALA A 93 4.66 -19.15 10.21
C ALA A 93 4.05 -20.46 9.70
N ASP A 94 2.75 -20.64 9.85
CA ASP A 94 2.06 -21.78 9.26
C ASP A 94 2.01 -21.68 7.73
N ALA A 95 1.72 -22.81 7.06
CA ALA A 95 1.74 -22.90 5.61
C ALA A 95 0.75 -21.91 4.96
N ASP A 96 -0.39 -21.69 5.55
CA ASP A 96 -1.43 -20.78 5.05
C ASP A 96 -0.96 -19.32 5.15
N THR A 97 -0.36 -18.95 6.26
CA THR A 97 0.25 -17.61 6.45
C THR A 97 1.37 -17.35 5.43
N ILE A 98 2.20 -18.36 5.17
CA ILE A 98 3.27 -18.26 4.16
C ILE A 98 2.69 -18.12 2.75
N ALA A 99 1.66 -18.91 2.42
CA ALA A 99 1.01 -18.85 1.11
C ALA A 99 0.36 -17.47 0.88
N GLN A 100 -0.36 -16.94 1.88
CA GLN A 100 -0.96 -15.62 1.81
C GLN A 100 0.10 -14.52 1.66
N ALA A 101 1.18 -14.58 2.42
CA ALA A 101 2.26 -13.60 2.32
C ALA A 101 2.91 -13.61 0.93
N LYS A 102 3.11 -14.79 0.33
CA LYS A 102 3.63 -14.91 -1.04
C LYS A 102 2.69 -14.33 -2.09
N GLU A 103 1.39 -14.56 -1.94
CA GLU A 103 0.36 -13.95 -2.80
C GLU A 103 0.39 -12.43 -2.68
N ASP A 104 0.41 -11.91 -1.46
CA ASP A 104 0.39 -10.47 -1.17
C ASP A 104 1.59 -9.71 -1.73
N ILE A 105 2.76 -10.36 -1.84
CA ILE A 105 3.98 -9.77 -2.41
C ILE A 105 4.22 -10.16 -3.88
N SER A 106 3.33 -10.93 -4.48
CA SER A 106 3.42 -11.31 -5.91
C SER A 106 3.32 -10.07 -6.81
N GLU A 107 3.56 -10.24 -8.10
CA GLU A 107 3.50 -9.14 -9.07
C GLU A 107 2.14 -8.41 -9.05
N ASN A 108 1.05 -9.15 -8.88
CA ASN A 108 -0.31 -8.62 -8.79
C ASN A 108 -0.79 -8.41 -7.35
N GLY A 109 0.00 -8.82 -6.37
CA GLY A 109 -0.32 -8.70 -4.95
C GLY A 109 -0.29 -7.25 -4.47
N TYR A 110 -1.09 -6.97 -3.43
CA TYR A 110 -1.20 -5.63 -2.89
C TYR A 110 0.15 -5.02 -2.47
N TRP A 111 1.04 -5.83 -1.87
CA TRP A 111 2.36 -5.43 -1.42
C TRP A 111 3.47 -5.70 -2.46
N GLY A 112 3.10 -6.15 -3.66
CA GLY A 112 4.04 -6.34 -4.77
C GLY A 112 4.67 -5.02 -5.22
N VAL A 113 5.84 -5.11 -5.84
CA VAL A 113 6.65 -3.95 -6.27
C VAL A 113 5.84 -3.01 -7.15
N LYS A 114 5.16 -3.53 -8.16
CA LYS A 114 4.38 -2.75 -9.12
C LYS A 114 3.26 -1.99 -8.42
N GLN A 115 2.39 -2.70 -7.71
CA GLN A 115 1.22 -2.13 -7.03
C GLN A 115 1.61 -1.10 -5.97
N THR A 116 2.65 -1.39 -5.19
CA THR A 116 3.13 -0.49 -4.14
C THR A 116 3.76 0.77 -4.74
N SER A 117 4.60 0.63 -5.76
CA SER A 117 5.23 1.79 -6.40
C SER A 117 4.22 2.69 -7.11
N GLU A 118 3.18 2.13 -7.73
CA GLU A 118 2.09 2.89 -8.33
C GLU A 118 1.27 3.66 -7.30
N ARG A 119 0.91 3.04 -6.18
CA ARG A 119 0.18 3.73 -5.10
C ARG A 119 0.98 4.89 -4.51
N ILE A 120 2.27 4.67 -4.23
CA ILE A 120 3.14 5.73 -3.68
C ILE A 120 3.24 6.89 -4.66
N PHE A 121 3.47 6.60 -5.93
CA PHE A 121 3.59 7.65 -6.95
C PHE A 121 2.26 8.37 -7.18
N SER A 122 1.13 7.66 -7.28
CA SER A 122 -0.20 8.25 -7.41
C SER A 122 -0.57 9.13 -6.22
N PHE A 123 -0.17 8.72 -5.01
CA PHE A 123 -0.35 9.54 -3.81
C PHE A 123 0.45 10.84 -3.88
N ALA A 124 1.71 10.76 -4.31
CA ALA A 124 2.56 11.92 -4.51
C ALA A 124 1.97 12.88 -5.56
N GLN A 125 1.51 12.36 -6.69
CA GLN A 125 0.85 13.16 -7.73
C GLN A 125 -0.43 13.81 -7.23
N ALA A 126 -1.27 13.09 -6.49
CA ALA A 126 -2.50 13.63 -5.94
C ALA A 126 -2.25 14.76 -4.92
N LEU A 127 -1.15 14.69 -4.16
CA LEU A 127 -0.74 15.75 -3.24
C LEU A 127 -0.11 16.95 -3.93
N ALA A 128 0.74 16.70 -4.92
CA ALA A 128 1.47 17.73 -5.63
C ALA A 128 0.61 18.43 -6.70
N GLY A 129 -0.36 17.73 -7.29
CA GLY A 129 -1.04 18.19 -8.49
C GLY A 129 -0.07 18.27 -9.67
N ASP A 130 -0.14 19.37 -10.44
CA ASP A 130 0.78 19.63 -11.57
C ASP A 130 2.03 20.43 -11.17
N ASP A 131 2.26 20.64 -9.88
CA ASP A 131 3.32 21.45 -9.33
C ASP A 131 4.62 20.64 -9.21
N GLU A 132 5.59 20.95 -10.07
CA GLU A 132 6.87 20.24 -10.15
C GLU A 132 7.73 20.43 -8.88
N GLU A 133 7.68 21.61 -8.25
CA GLU A 133 8.40 21.86 -7.00
C GLU A 133 7.85 20.97 -5.88
N LYS A 134 6.52 20.82 -5.81
CA LYS A 134 5.90 19.90 -4.85
C LYS A 134 6.22 18.44 -5.16
N MET A 135 6.28 18.04 -6.43
CA MET A 135 6.70 16.69 -6.81
C MET A 135 8.14 16.41 -6.37
N THR A 136 9.03 17.38 -6.49
CA THR A 136 10.41 17.27 -5.96
C THR A 136 10.39 17.02 -4.45
N LYS A 137 9.62 17.81 -3.70
CA LYS A 137 9.44 17.61 -2.25
C LYS A 137 8.84 16.25 -1.91
N MET A 138 7.95 15.71 -2.74
CA MET A 138 7.39 14.35 -2.54
C MET A 138 8.46 13.27 -2.74
N LYS A 139 9.32 13.40 -3.76
CA LYS A 139 10.48 12.51 -3.97
C LYS A 139 11.41 12.51 -2.76
N GLU A 140 11.78 13.69 -2.29
CA GLU A 140 12.65 13.85 -1.10
C GLU A 140 12.01 13.25 0.17
N ALA A 141 10.70 13.48 0.36
CA ALA A 141 9.96 12.91 1.48
C ALA A 141 9.91 11.38 1.43
N PHE A 142 9.74 10.80 0.24
CA PHE A 142 9.79 9.36 0.03
C PHE A 142 11.18 8.80 0.36
N GLU A 143 12.27 9.41 -0.12
CA GLU A 143 13.63 8.96 0.17
C GLU A 143 13.96 9.05 1.66
N LYS A 144 13.54 10.13 2.33
CA LYS A 144 13.67 10.29 3.77
C LYS A 144 12.90 9.18 4.52
N GLY A 145 11.65 8.94 4.14
CA GLY A 145 10.82 7.89 4.75
C GLY A 145 11.44 6.50 4.58
N PHE A 146 11.98 6.18 3.40
CA PHE A 146 12.67 4.92 3.16
C PHE A 146 13.93 4.76 4.04
N LYS A 147 14.69 5.83 4.21
CA LYS A 147 15.87 5.86 5.08
C LYS A 147 15.51 5.63 6.55
N GLU A 148 14.42 6.26 7.03
CA GLU A 148 13.94 6.06 8.39
C GLU A 148 13.41 4.61 8.60
N ALA A 149 12.67 4.07 7.63
CA ALA A 149 12.24 2.67 7.68
C ALA A 149 13.42 1.69 7.74
N THR A 150 14.51 1.97 6.99
CA THR A 150 15.74 1.16 7.05
C THR A 150 16.38 1.19 8.43
N LYS A 151 16.39 2.36 9.08
CA LYS A 151 16.91 2.50 10.45
C LYS A 151 16.07 1.72 11.47
N THR A 152 14.74 1.81 11.38
CA THR A 152 13.81 1.09 12.26
C THR A 152 13.96 -0.42 12.10
N TRP A 153 14.17 -0.89 10.87
CA TRP A 153 14.43 -2.30 10.57
C TRP A 153 15.76 -2.79 11.15
N GLY A 154 16.74 -1.91 11.30
CA GLY A 154 18.03 -2.18 11.95
C GLY A 154 19.05 -2.94 11.10
N LYS A 155 18.72 -3.28 9.86
CA LYS A 155 19.59 -3.94 8.86
C LYS A 155 19.13 -3.59 7.45
N LYS A 156 19.80 -4.13 6.42
CA LYS A 156 19.33 -3.97 5.03
C LYS A 156 17.90 -4.48 4.91
N LEU A 157 17.01 -3.66 4.34
CA LEU A 157 15.65 -4.05 4.03
C LEU A 157 15.61 -5.19 3.01
N PRO A 158 14.58 -6.05 3.02
CA PRO A 158 14.39 -7.12 2.04
C PRO A 158 14.45 -6.59 0.60
N ASP A 159 14.84 -7.45 -0.34
CA ASP A 159 15.02 -7.07 -1.74
C ASP A 159 13.75 -6.51 -2.38
N ILE A 160 12.56 -7.00 -2.00
CA ILE A 160 11.29 -6.43 -2.45
C ILE A 160 11.15 -4.95 -2.07
N SER A 161 11.65 -4.54 -0.90
CA SER A 161 11.62 -3.14 -0.46
C SER A 161 12.60 -2.28 -1.28
N GLN A 162 13.78 -2.82 -1.61
CA GLN A 162 14.75 -2.15 -2.48
C GLN A 162 14.18 -1.99 -3.89
N ASN A 163 13.63 -3.06 -4.46
CA ASN A 163 13.01 -3.04 -5.78
C ASN A 163 11.83 -2.06 -5.84
N THR A 164 11.03 -1.97 -4.77
CA THR A 164 9.93 -1.00 -4.67
C THR A 164 10.46 0.43 -4.65
N ARG A 165 11.53 0.68 -3.87
CA ARG A 165 12.18 2.00 -3.85
C ARG A 165 12.65 2.42 -5.24
N ASP A 166 13.35 1.53 -5.92
CA ASP A 166 13.91 1.82 -7.24
C ASP A 166 12.80 2.04 -8.28
N ALA A 167 11.71 1.27 -8.21
CA ALA A 167 10.54 1.46 -9.05
C ALA A 167 9.83 2.81 -8.79
N VAL A 168 9.74 3.25 -7.53
CA VAL A 168 9.19 4.57 -7.17
C VAL A 168 10.07 5.69 -7.70
N LEU A 169 11.38 5.61 -7.47
CA LEU A 169 12.31 6.63 -7.96
C LEU A 169 12.30 6.73 -9.48
N LYS A 170 12.26 5.59 -10.18
CA LYS A 170 12.11 5.59 -11.63
C LYS A 170 10.84 6.31 -12.10
N LYS A 171 9.70 6.14 -11.41
CA LYS A 171 8.46 6.84 -11.75
C LYS A 171 8.59 8.36 -11.57
N PHE A 172 9.29 8.82 -10.53
CA PHE A 172 9.60 10.25 -10.37
C PHE A 172 10.52 10.75 -11.49
N ASP A 173 11.55 9.99 -11.84
CA ASP A 173 12.50 10.38 -12.90
C ASP A 173 11.80 10.44 -14.28
N ASP A 174 10.96 9.45 -14.59
CA ASP A 174 10.15 9.43 -15.81
C ASP A 174 9.18 10.64 -15.86
N TYR A 175 8.59 11.02 -14.73
CA TYR A 175 7.72 12.20 -14.64
C TYR A 175 8.48 13.49 -14.96
N PHE A 176 9.66 13.70 -14.38
CA PHE A 176 10.48 14.88 -14.63
C PHE A 176 11.03 14.90 -16.07
N ALA A 177 11.43 13.75 -16.61
CA ALA A 177 11.87 13.64 -18.00
C ALA A 177 10.75 14.01 -18.98
N GLY A 178 9.51 13.56 -18.74
CA GLY A 178 8.35 13.88 -19.58
C GLY A 178 7.90 15.35 -19.51
N LYS A 179 8.31 16.11 -18.50
CA LYS A 179 8.05 17.55 -18.39
C LYS A 179 9.07 18.39 -19.16
N ASN A 180 10.26 17.86 -19.39
CA ASN A 180 11.37 18.55 -20.05
C ASN A 180 11.43 18.26 -21.57
N SER A 181 10.48 17.51 -22.11
CA SER A 181 10.31 17.17 -23.54
C SER A 181 9.19 17.97 -24.16
#